data_9c687304cef4cceed30da48017585f8f
#
_entry.id   9c687304cef4cceed30da48017585f8f
#
_cell.length_a   1.000
_cell.length_b   1.000
_cell.length_c   1.000
_cell.angle_alpha   90.00
_cell.angle_beta   90.00
_cell.angle_gamma   90.00
#
_symmetry.space_group_name_H-M   'P 1'
#
loop_
_entity.id
_entity.type
_entity.pdbx_description
1 polymer ?
#
loop_
_entity_poly.entity_id
_entity_poly.type
_entity_poly.pdbx_seq_one_letter_code
_entity_poly.pdbx_strand_id
1 'polypeptide(L)'
;MSLRAATTADAPHLAELWTDVIRRNGREEQVADLDTVIARVEASEDERIVVAEYDGEFAGAVHLQATTMSPLNHEPVLRALSPHVLPRFQRHGIGSALMDAAVSWAEELGIGHVATAAVAGSRDANRFMARIALGPYAVLRIATTHAVRSRLSAHRRPVTSSGGRQLTQVLAARRSMRRSRASAAQES
;
A
#
# COMPACT_ATOMS: atom_id res chain seq x y z
N MET A 1 -25.76 -19.42 -0.05
CA MET A 1 -24.39 -18.89 -0.02
C MET A 1 -23.45 -20.02 0.36
N SER A 2 -22.38 -20.25 -0.42
CA SER A 2 -21.34 -21.24 -0.18
C SER A 2 -19.96 -20.62 -0.36
N LEU A 3 -18.96 -21.20 0.32
CA LEU A 3 -17.55 -20.85 0.14
C LEU A 3 -16.81 -22.08 -0.40
N ARG A 4 -15.88 -21.86 -1.31
CA ARG A 4 -15.02 -22.91 -1.88
C ARG A 4 -13.64 -22.40 -2.26
N ALA A 5 -12.69 -23.27 -2.48
CA ALA A 5 -11.42 -22.91 -3.10
C ALA A 5 -11.65 -22.41 -4.55
N ALA A 6 -10.83 -21.47 -5.00
CA ALA A 6 -10.80 -21.05 -6.39
C ALA A 6 -10.21 -22.16 -7.27
N THR A 7 -10.67 -22.21 -8.50
CA THR A 7 -10.14 -23.05 -9.58
C THR A 7 -9.74 -22.17 -10.76
N THR A 8 -8.98 -22.69 -11.73
CA THR A 8 -8.61 -21.94 -12.93
C THR A 8 -9.84 -21.44 -13.71
N ALA A 9 -10.97 -22.13 -13.63
CA ALA A 9 -12.24 -21.67 -14.20
C ALA A 9 -12.75 -20.32 -13.62
N ASP A 10 -12.26 -19.94 -12.44
CA ASP A 10 -12.63 -18.67 -11.81
C ASP A 10 -11.76 -17.47 -12.27
N ALA A 11 -10.67 -17.70 -12.99
CA ALA A 11 -9.75 -16.64 -13.39
C ALA A 11 -10.42 -15.47 -14.12
N PRO A 12 -11.37 -15.68 -15.07
CA PRO A 12 -12.09 -14.57 -15.70
C PRO A 12 -12.92 -13.74 -14.72
N HIS A 13 -13.56 -14.38 -13.73
CA HIS A 13 -14.34 -13.71 -12.69
C HIS A 13 -13.48 -12.95 -11.70
N LEU A 14 -12.33 -13.55 -11.31
CA LEU A 14 -11.35 -12.91 -10.45
C LEU A 14 -10.69 -11.70 -11.14
N ALA A 15 -10.43 -11.77 -12.45
CA ALA A 15 -9.91 -10.66 -13.23
C ALA A 15 -10.90 -9.47 -13.27
N GLU A 16 -12.18 -9.75 -13.31
CA GLU A 16 -13.22 -8.71 -13.20
C GLU A 16 -13.30 -8.14 -11.78
N LEU A 17 -13.36 -9.02 -10.78
CA LEU A 17 -13.48 -8.64 -9.37
C LEU A 17 -12.31 -7.78 -8.88
N TRP A 18 -11.09 -8.11 -9.29
CA TRP A 18 -9.85 -7.48 -8.83
C TRP A 18 -9.24 -6.51 -9.86
N THR A 19 -10.04 -6.01 -10.79
CA THR A 19 -9.59 -5.12 -11.88
C THR A 19 -8.82 -3.88 -11.39
N ASP A 20 -9.11 -3.38 -10.20
CA ASP A 20 -8.43 -2.24 -9.57
C ASP A 20 -7.16 -2.62 -8.78
N VAL A 21 -6.96 -3.91 -8.53
CA VAL A 21 -5.87 -4.46 -7.73
C VAL A 21 -4.77 -5.06 -8.60
N ILE A 22 -5.16 -5.78 -9.66
CA ILE A 22 -4.22 -6.46 -10.57
C ILE A 22 -3.54 -5.48 -11.53
N ARG A 23 -2.46 -5.94 -12.16
CA ARG A 23 -1.69 -5.16 -13.13
C ARG A 23 -2.59 -4.71 -14.29
N ARG A 24 -2.44 -3.47 -14.73
CA ARG A 24 -3.20 -2.91 -15.87
C ARG A 24 -2.64 -3.40 -17.20
N ASN A 25 -3.07 -4.57 -17.62
CA ASN A 25 -2.77 -5.22 -18.89
C ASN A 25 -4.04 -5.43 -19.70
N GLY A 26 -3.91 -6.05 -20.88
CA GLY A 26 -5.04 -6.62 -21.60
C GLY A 26 -5.77 -7.69 -20.79
N ARG A 27 -7.08 -7.85 -21.01
CA ARG A 27 -7.90 -8.81 -20.23
C ARG A 27 -7.37 -10.25 -20.34
N GLU A 28 -6.92 -10.66 -21.51
CA GLU A 28 -6.37 -12.00 -21.72
C GLU A 28 -5.11 -12.24 -20.87
N GLU A 29 -4.21 -11.25 -20.80
CA GLU A 29 -3.02 -11.31 -19.95
C GLU A 29 -3.38 -11.33 -18.47
N GLN A 30 -4.40 -10.57 -18.05
CA GLN A 30 -4.88 -10.57 -16.67
C GLN A 30 -5.44 -11.94 -16.26
N VAL A 31 -6.19 -12.59 -17.14
CA VAL A 31 -6.70 -13.94 -16.91
C VAL A 31 -5.56 -14.95 -16.82
N ALA A 32 -4.60 -14.89 -17.74
CA ALA A 32 -3.41 -15.78 -17.73
C ALA A 32 -2.53 -15.57 -16.47
N ASP A 33 -2.35 -14.31 -16.04
CA ASP A 33 -1.67 -14.00 -14.77
C ASP A 33 -2.40 -14.66 -13.59
N LEU A 34 -3.74 -14.59 -13.56
CA LEU A 34 -4.55 -15.18 -12.48
C LEU A 34 -4.59 -16.71 -12.52
N ASP A 35 -4.61 -17.34 -13.70
CA ASP A 35 -4.44 -18.79 -13.83
C ASP A 35 -3.13 -19.25 -13.17
N THR A 36 -2.05 -18.51 -13.44
CA THR A 36 -0.74 -18.79 -12.83
C THR A 36 -0.78 -18.60 -11.30
N VAL A 37 -1.45 -17.57 -10.81
CA VAL A 37 -1.61 -17.31 -9.37
C VAL A 37 -2.44 -18.42 -8.72
N ILE A 38 -3.56 -18.84 -9.32
CA ILE A 38 -4.42 -19.91 -8.80
C ILE A 38 -3.62 -21.22 -8.70
N ALA A 39 -2.93 -21.61 -9.77
CA ALA A 39 -2.10 -22.84 -9.77
C ALA A 39 -1.00 -22.81 -8.70
N ARG A 40 -0.36 -21.67 -8.49
CA ARG A 40 0.62 -21.49 -7.41
C ARG A 40 -0.02 -21.61 -6.03
N VAL A 41 -1.17 -20.99 -5.82
CA VAL A 41 -1.89 -21.03 -4.56
C VAL A 41 -2.40 -22.43 -4.24
N GLU A 42 -2.87 -23.17 -5.25
CA GLU A 42 -3.30 -24.58 -5.11
C GLU A 42 -2.16 -25.49 -4.66
N ALA A 43 -0.93 -25.19 -5.06
CA ALA A 43 0.28 -25.93 -4.66
C ALA A 43 0.88 -25.45 -3.33
N SER A 44 0.31 -24.42 -2.68
CA SER A 44 0.84 -23.80 -1.47
C SER A 44 0.09 -24.27 -0.22
N GLU A 45 0.83 -24.52 0.85
CA GLU A 45 0.24 -24.74 2.19
C GLU A 45 -0.08 -23.42 2.91
N ASP A 46 0.59 -22.33 2.50
CA ASP A 46 0.51 -21.02 3.15
C ASP A 46 -0.41 -20.03 2.43
N GLU A 47 -1.03 -20.43 1.31
CA GLU A 47 -1.91 -19.55 0.55
C GLU A 47 -3.23 -20.26 0.19
N ARG A 48 -4.33 -19.49 0.17
CA ARG A 48 -5.65 -19.95 -0.30
C ARG A 48 -6.36 -18.81 -1.02
N ILE A 49 -7.08 -19.11 -2.12
CA ILE A 49 -8.08 -18.20 -2.67
C ILE A 49 -9.44 -18.78 -2.37
N VAL A 50 -10.24 -18.06 -1.59
CA VAL A 50 -11.61 -18.44 -1.23
C VAL A 50 -12.58 -17.66 -2.09
N VAL A 51 -13.43 -18.38 -2.82
CA VAL A 51 -14.53 -17.85 -3.64
C VAL A 51 -15.83 -18.00 -2.85
N ALA A 52 -16.62 -16.95 -2.84
CA ALA A 52 -17.99 -16.96 -2.35
C ALA A 52 -18.98 -17.04 -3.51
N GLU A 53 -19.93 -17.93 -3.41
CA GLU A 53 -21.07 -18.07 -4.31
C GLU A 53 -22.36 -17.68 -3.59
N TYR A 54 -23.23 -16.98 -4.28
CA TYR A 54 -24.57 -16.64 -3.82
C TYR A 54 -25.58 -17.08 -4.87
N ASP A 55 -26.51 -17.95 -4.48
CA ASP A 55 -27.49 -18.59 -5.37
C ASP A 55 -26.87 -19.25 -6.62
N GLY A 56 -25.67 -19.85 -6.45
CA GLY A 56 -24.94 -20.54 -7.50
C GLY A 56 -24.13 -19.63 -8.42
N GLU A 57 -24.10 -18.32 -8.19
CA GLU A 57 -23.30 -17.37 -8.96
C GLU A 57 -22.06 -16.92 -8.18
N PHE A 58 -20.96 -16.68 -8.91
CA PHE A 58 -19.76 -16.05 -8.35
C PHE A 58 -20.09 -14.66 -7.79
N ALA A 59 -19.87 -14.46 -6.51
CA ALA A 59 -20.29 -13.25 -5.79
C ALA A 59 -19.14 -12.43 -5.19
N GLY A 60 -18.01 -13.06 -4.90
CA GLY A 60 -16.85 -12.41 -4.33
C GLY A 60 -15.71 -13.37 -4.06
N ALA A 61 -14.56 -12.83 -3.66
CA ALA A 61 -13.40 -13.65 -3.30
C ALA A 61 -12.46 -12.91 -2.34
N VAL A 62 -11.57 -13.67 -1.70
CA VAL A 62 -10.44 -13.19 -0.91
C VAL A 62 -9.23 -14.08 -1.16
N HIS A 63 -8.05 -13.49 -1.27
CA HIS A 63 -6.79 -14.22 -1.24
C HIS A 63 -6.24 -14.19 0.19
N LEU A 64 -6.03 -15.34 0.78
CA LEU A 64 -5.51 -15.55 2.12
C LEU A 64 -4.05 -15.99 2.05
N GLN A 65 -3.22 -15.42 2.91
CA GLN A 65 -1.79 -15.74 2.99
C GLN A 65 -1.34 -15.81 4.46
N ALA A 66 -0.89 -16.97 4.89
CA ALA A 66 -0.19 -17.15 6.15
C ALA A 66 1.27 -16.67 5.97
N THR A 67 1.70 -15.73 6.79
CA THR A 67 3.03 -15.11 6.66
C THR A 67 3.47 -14.50 7.99
N THR A 68 4.52 -13.69 7.97
CA THR A 68 4.96 -12.91 9.13
C THR A 68 4.53 -11.44 9.02
N MET A 69 4.42 -10.76 10.15
CA MET A 69 4.02 -9.35 10.24
C MET A 69 4.89 -8.47 9.34
N SER A 70 6.21 -8.70 9.35
CA SER A 70 7.17 -8.09 8.43
C SER A 70 8.45 -8.93 8.37
N PRO A 71 9.38 -8.68 7.42
CA PRO A 71 10.68 -9.35 7.39
C PRO A 71 11.53 -9.16 8.67
N LEU A 72 11.22 -8.15 9.48
CA LEU A 72 11.89 -7.85 10.74
C LEU A 72 11.08 -8.26 11.98
N ASN A 73 9.80 -8.49 11.82
CA ASN A 73 8.92 -9.00 12.87
C ASN A 73 8.31 -10.32 12.41
N HIS A 74 8.83 -11.42 12.96
CA HIS A 74 8.46 -12.77 12.58
C HIS A 74 7.17 -13.28 13.26
N GLU A 75 6.43 -12.42 13.92
CA GLU A 75 5.13 -12.79 14.47
C GLU A 75 4.18 -13.25 13.36
N PRO A 76 3.57 -14.44 13.48
CA PRO A 76 2.67 -14.97 12.46
C PRO A 76 1.43 -14.10 12.29
N VAL A 77 1.03 -13.88 11.04
CA VAL A 77 -0.18 -13.14 10.68
C VAL A 77 -0.85 -13.79 9.49
N LEU A 78 -2.16 -13.90 9.51
CA LEU A 78 -2.94 -14.24 8.33
C LEU A 78 -3.36 -12.96 7.62
N ARG A 79 -2.96 -12.81 6.38
CA ARG A 79 -3.35 -11.68 5.54
C ARG A 79 -4.54 -12.05 4.67
N ALA A 80 -5.65 -11.33 4.83
CA ALA A 80 -6.77 -11.34 3.92
C ALA A 80 -6.56 -10.24 2.86
N LEU A 81 -6.07 -10.63 1.70
CA LEU A 81 -5.73 -9.72 0.61
C LEU A 81 -6.94 -9.54 -0.30
N SER A 82 -7.28 -8.28 -0.57
CA SER A 82 -8.34 -7.90 -1.51
C SER A 82 -9.67 -8.64 -1.30
N PRO A 83 -10.28 -8.61 -0.09
CA PRO A 83 -11.60 -9.15 0.12
C PRO A 83 -12.62 -8.29 -0.64
N HIS A 84 -13.04 -8.78 -1.80
CA HIS A 84 -13.96 -8.06 -2.69
C HIS A 84 -15.28 -8.82 -2.86
N VAL A 85 -16.35 -8.05 -2.99
CA VAL A 85 -17.70 -8.55 -3.29
C VAL A 85 -18.26 -7.76 -4.46
N LEU A 86 -18.76 -8.45 -5.48
CA LEU A 86 -19.39 -7.80 -6.64
C LEU A 86 -20.53 -6.87 -6.20
N PRO A 87 -20.68 -5.69 -6.79
CA PRO A 87 -21.65 -4.67 -6.35
C PRO A 87 -23.08 -5.20 -6.19
N ARG A 88 -23.52 -6.07 -7.10
CA ARG A 88 -24.88 -6.67 -7.09
C ARG A 88 -25.13 -7.61 -5.90
N PHE A 89 -24.05 -8.13 -5.28
CA PHE A 89 -24.12 -9.04 -4.14
C PHE A 89 -23.70 -8.41 -2.81
N GLN A 90 -23.44 -7.11 -2.79
CA GLN A 90 -23.11 -6.41 -1.54
C GLN A 90 -24.30 -6.43 -0.57
N ARG A 91 -23.99 -6.34 0.73
CA ARG A 91 -24.97 -6.34 1.84
C ARG A 91 -25.72 -7.67 2.05
N HIS A 92 -25.32 -8.76 1.40
CA HIS A 92 -25.83 -10.12 1.63
C HIS A 92 -24.98 -10.95 2.61
N GLY A 93 -24.08 -10.29 3.37
CA GLY A 93 -23.23 -10.98 4.36
C GLY A 93 -21.95 -11.60 3.79
N ILE A 94 -21.73 -11.55 2.46
CA ILE A 94 -20.62 -12.23 1.78
C ILE A 94 -19.26 -11.74 2.29
N GLY A 95 -19.09 -10.43 2.45
CA GLY A 95 -17.84 -9.89 2.99
C GLY A 95 -17.52 -10.41 4.41
N SER A 96 -18.55 -10.59 5.23
CA SER A 96 -18.39 -11.19 6.57
C SER A 96 -18.02 -12.67 6.47
N ALA A 97 -18.63 -13.43 5.57
CA ALA A 97 -18.31 -14.84 5.38
C ALA A 97 -16.89 -15.05 4.84
N LEU A 98 -16.40 -14.18 3.95
CA LEU A 98 -15.00 -14.20 3.48
C LEU A 98 -14.00 -13.90 4.62
N MET A 99 -14.34 -12.97 5.50
CA MET A 99 -13.49 -12.66 6.66
C MET A 99 -13.58 -13.73 7.74
N ASP A 100 -14.73 -14.37 7.91
CA ASP A 100 -14.92 -15.53 8.79
C ASP A 100 -14.06 -16.71 8.34
N ALA A 101 -14.01 -17.00 7.03
CA ALA A 101 -13.08 -17.99 6.48
C ALA A 101 -11.61 -17.67 6.77
N ALA A 102 -11.24 -16.39 6.73
CA ALA A 102 -9.87 -15.96 7.10
C ALA A 102 -9.59 -16.21 8.60
N VAL A 103 -10.52 -15.86 9.47
CA VAL A 103 -10.38 -16.09 10.91
C VAL A 103 -10.33 -17.59 11.22
N SER A 104 -11.22 -18.40 10.66
CA SER A 104 -11.24 -19.85 10.85
C SER A 104 -9.91 -20.50 10.45
N TRP A 105 -9.35 -20.09 9.29
CA TRP A 105 -8.06 -20.63 8.86
C TRP A 105 -6.89 -20.14 9.74
N ALA A 106 -6.93 -18.90 10.23
CA ALA A 106 -5.95 -18.42 11.21
C ALA A 106 -5.97 -19.25 12.51
N GLU A 107 -7.18 -19.57 12.99
CA GLU A 107 -7.38 -20.43 14.17
C GLU A 107 -6.86 -21.85 13.94
N GLU A 108 -7.13 -22.46 12.76
CA GLU A 108 -6.59 -23.76 12.35
C GLU A 108 -5.05 -23.79 12.40
N LEU A 109 -4.39 -22.70 12.01
CA LEU A 109 -2.94 -22.55 11.97
C LEU A 109 -2.34 -22.08 13.31
N GLY A 110 -3.16 -21.75 14.31
CA GLY A 110 -2.70 -21.16 15.58
C GLY A 110 -2.16 -19.73 15.44
N ILE A 111 -2.58 -19.01 14.40
CA ILE A 111 -2.16 -17.63 14.14
C ILE A 111 -3.06 -16.65 14.89
N GLY A 112 -2.49 -15.86 15.80
CA GLY A 112 -3.24 -14.96 16.69
C GLY A 112 -3.66 -13.62 16.03
N HIS A 113 -3.21 -13.33 14.82
CA HIS A 113 -3.48 -12.04 14.18
C HIS A 113 -3.99 -12.18 12.74
N VAL A 114 -5.05 -11.44 12.41
CA VAL A 114 -5.55 -11.31 11.04
C VAL A 114 -5.33 -9.86 10.59
N ALA A 115 -4.79 -9.68 9.38
CA ALA A 115 -4.55 -8.39 8.78
C ALA A 115 -5.23 -8.29 7.41
N THR A 116 -5.66 -7.10 7.06
CA THR A 116 -6.16 -6.78 5.71
C THR A 116 -5.78 -5.36 5.33
N ALA A 117 -5.92 -5.02 4.06
CA ALA A 117 -5.74 -3.67 3.57
C ALA A 117 -7.02 -3.15 2.91
N ALA A 118 -7.38 -1.92 3.21
CA ALA A 118 -8.43 -1.21 2.50
C ALA A 118 -7.85 -0.03 1.73
N VAL A 119 -8.43 0.28 0.58
CA VAL A 119 -8.03 1.47 -0.19
C VAL A 119 -8.28 2.71 0.66
N ALA A 120 -7.25 3.56 0.79
CA ALA A 120 -7.36 4.80 1.53
C ALA A 120 -8.49 5.67 0.95
N GLY A 121 -9.42 6.09 1.80
CA GLY A 121 -10.60 6.87 1.39
C GLY A 121 -11.87 6.05 1.11
N SER A 122 -11.81 4.73 1.03
CA SER A 122 -13.01 3.90 0.97
C SER A 122 -13.73 3.89 2.32
N ARG A 123 -14.78 4.73 2.45
CA ARG A 123 -15.55 4.85 3.70
C ARG A 123 -16.27 3.56 4.07
N ASP A 124 -16.81 2.86 3.06
CA ASP A 124 -17.57 1.63 3.31
C ASP A 124 -16.66 0.48 3.72
N ALA A 125 -15.50 0.31 3.08
CA ALA A 125 -14.50 -0.66 3.51
C ALA A 125 -14.00 -0.38 4.93
N ASN A 126 -13.62 0.86 5.23
CA ASN A 126 -13.15 1.23 6.58
C ASN A 126 -14.23 1.03 7.64
N ARG A 127 -15.50 1.35 7.34
CA ARG A 127 -16.62 1.10 8.26
C ARG A 127 -16.86 -0.40 8.47
N PHE A 128 -16.74 -1.21 7.41
CA PHE A 128 -16.85 -2.65 7.51
C PHE A 128 -15.72 -3.22 8.39
N MET A 129 -14.47 -2.85 8.13
CA MET A 129 -13.30 -3.30 8.91
C MET A 129 -13.43 -2.94 10.40
N ALA A 130 -13.86 -1.71 10.71
CA ALA A 130 -14.07 -1.28 12.09
C ALA A 130 -15.15 -2.10 12.82
N ARG A 131 -16.21 -2.54 12.11
CA ARG A 131 -17.25 -3.39 12.72
C ARG A 131 -16.76 -4.78 13.11
N ILE A 132 -15.74 -5.29 12.44
CA ILE A 132 -15.11 -6.59 12.74
C ILE A 132 -13.80 -6.43 13.51
N ALA A 133 -13.64 -5.32 14.24
CA ALA A 133 -12.50 -5.01 15.10
C ALA A 133 -11.14 -4.85 14.39
N LEU A 134 -11.11 -4.70 13.07
CA LEU A 134 -9.88 -4.42 12.32
C LEU A 134 -9.61 -2.91 12.32
N GLY A 135 -8.77 -2.47 13.25
CA GLY A 135 -8.29 -1.09 13.34
C GLY A 135 -7.09 -0.79 12.45
N PRO A 136 -6.77 0.49 12.21
CA PRO A 136 -5.62 0.87 11.42
C PRO A 136 -4.31 0.56 12.19
N TYR A 137 -3.43 -0.22 11.55
CA TYR A 137 -2.11 -0.56 12.07
C TYR A 137 -1.00 0.26 11.40
N ALA A 138 -1.05 0.39 10.07
CA ALA A 138 -0.08 1.15 9.29
C ALA A 138 -0.74 1.73 8.02
N VAL A 139 -0.13 2.77 7.46
CA VAL A 139 -0.54 3.35 6.18
C VAL A 139 0.55 3.11 5.16
N LEU A 140 0.27 2.30 4.14
CA LEU A 140 1.14 2.10 3.00
C LEU A 140 1.12 3.37 2.12
N ARG A 141 2.31 3.90 1.84
CA ARG A 141 2.49 5.03 0.92
C ARG A 141 3.30 4.57 -0.28
N ILE A 142 2.83 4.88 -1.47
CA ILE A 142 3.48 4.48 -2.72
C ILE A 142 3.66 5.68 -3.64
N ALA A 143 4.80 5.74 -4.32
CA ALA A 143 5.08 6.69 -5.38
C ALA A 143 6.06 6.06 -6.37
N THR A 144 6.16 6.61 -7.59
CA THR A 144 7.19 6.17 -8.53
C THR A 144 8.58 6.55 -8.02
N THR A 145 9.59 5.72 -8.31
CA THR A 145 11.00 6.00 -7.97
C THR A 145 11.44 7.38 -8.48
N HIS A 146 11.00 7.75 -9.70
CA HIS A 146 11.29 9.05 -10.29
C HIS A 146 10.70 10.20 -9.46
N ALA A 147 9.44 10.10 -9.02
CA ALA A 147 8.81 11.15 -8.21
C ALA A 147 9.53 11.33 -6.86
N VAL A 148 9.87 10.22 -6.19
CA VAL A 148 10.64 10.27 -4.94
C VAL A 148 12.02 10.89 -5.17
N ARG A 149 12.74 10.47 -6.23
CA ARG A 149 14.07 11.00 -6.58
C ARG A 149 14.02 12.51 -6.82
N SER A 150 13.04 12.98 -7.61
CA SER A 150 12.87 14.40 -7.91
C SER A 150 12.63 15.24 -6.66
N ARG A 151 11.80 14.76 -5.74
CA ARG A 151 11.53 15.45 -4.47
C ARG A 151 12.76 15.51 -3.58
N LEU A 152 13.46 14.39 -3.41
CA LEU A 152 14.69 14.35 -2.62
C LEU A 152 15.79 15.25 -3.19
N SER A 153 15.93 15.33 -4.53
CA SER A 153 16.88 16.21 -5.18
C SER A 153 16.53 17.69 -5.00
N ALA A 154 15.23 18.02 -5.03
CA ALA A 154 14.77 19.38 -4.74
C ALA A 154 15.06 19.82 -3.31
N HIS A 155 14.98 18.90 -2.33
CA HIS A 155 15.35 19.18 -0.93
C HIS A 155 16.86 19.26 -0.69
N ARG A 156 17.67 18.66 -1.57
CA ARG A 156 19.14 18.72 -1.55
C ARG A 156 19.71 19.96 -2.23
N ARG A 157 18.90 20.92 -2.65
CA ARG A 157 19.44 22.20 -3.12
C ARG A 157 20.37 22.70 -2.02
N PRO A 158 21.66 22.95 -2.35
CA PRO A 158 22.56 23.49 -1.35
C PRO A 158 21.93 24.78 -0.84
N VAL A 159 21.90 24.94 0.47
CA VAL A 159 21.81 26.25 1.09
C VAL A 159 23.02 26.98 0.56
N THR A 160 22.89 27.58 -0.63
CA THR A 160 23.85 28.56 -1.10
C THR A 160 23.81 29.62 -0.03
N SER A 161 24.85 29.65 0.75
CA SER A 161 25.08 30.62 1.79
C SER A 161 25.08 32.01 1.14
N SER A 162 23.88 32.58 0.95
CA SER A 162 23.72 34.00 0.60
C SER A 162 24.33 34.90 1.69
N GLY A 163 24.60 34.35 2.88
CA GLY A 163 25.32 35.02 3.97
C GLY A 163 26.81 35.28 3.71
N GLY A 164 27.49 34.43 2.92
CA GLY A 164 28.92 34.62 2.63
C GLY A 164 29.22 35.83 1.74
N ARG A 165 28.36 36.08 0.73
CA ARG A 165 28.56 37.25 -0.16
C ARG A 165 28.20 38.58 0.52
N GLN A 166 27.19 38.63 1.36
CA GLN A 166 26.83 39.83 2.10
C GLN A 166 27.88 40.18 3.17
N LEU A 167 28.43 39.17 3.87
CA LEU A 167 29.51 39.39 4.84
C LEU A 167 30.81 39.91 4.17
N THR A 168 31.16 39.39 2.99
CA THR A 168 32.31 39.82 2.21
C THR A 168 32.14 41.27 1.70
N GLN A 169 30.95 41.64 1.26
CA GLN A 169 30.64 43.02 0.84
C GLN A 169 30.66 44.01 2.00
N VAL A 170 30.13 43.65 3.15
CA VAL A 170 30.13 44.52 4.35
C VAL A 170 31.56 44.69 4.90
N LEU A 171 32.38 43.66 4.87
CA LEU A 171 33.79 43.74 5.29
C LEU A 171 34.64 44.55 4.30
N ALA A 172 34.36 44.45 2.98
CA ALA A 172 35.04 45.28 1.98
C ALA A 172 34.66 46.76 2.11
N ALA A 173 33.38 47.08 2.33
CA ALA A 173 32.94 48.46 2.57
C ALA A 173 33.53 49.07 3.84
N ARG A 174 33.64 48.32 4.94
CA ARG A 174 34.30 48.79 6.16
C ARG A 174 35.81 49.02 5.98
N ARG A 175 36.51 48.24 5.17
CA ARG A 175 37.93 48.44 4.86
C ARG A 175 38.15 49.70 4.02
N SER A 176 37.28 49.99 3.03
CA SER A 176 37.38 51.21 2.23
C SER A 176 37.15 52.49 3.04
N MET A 177 36.14 52.46 3.95
CA MET A 177 35.87 53.58 4.86
C MET A 177 37.02 53.86 5.87
N ARG A 178 37.71 52.81 6.32
CA ARG A 178 38.88 52.98 7.18
C ARG A 178 40.07 53.59 6.43
N ARG A 179 40.29 53.24 5.14
CA ARG A 179 41.36 53.84 4.31
C ARG A 179 41.09 55.31 4.04
N SER A 180 39.87 55.69 3.67
CA SER A 180 39.50 57.06 3.42
C SER A 180 39.64 57.96 4.67
N ARG A 181 39.32 57.43 5.87
CA ARG A 181 39.54 58.17 7.12
C ARG A 181 41.01 58.32 7.50
N ALA A 182 41.89 57.32 7.18
CA ALA A 182 43.28 57.40 7.43
C ALA A 182 44.00 58.42 6.50
N SER A 183 43.56 58.54 5.24
CA SER A 183 44.07 59.55 4.30
C SER A 183 43.68 60.96 4.68
N ALA A 184 42.48 61.19 5.19
CA ALA A 184 41.99 62.51 5.61
C ALA A 184 42.67 63.00 6.91
N ALA A 185 43.27 62.13 7.72
CA ALA A 185 43.97 62.46 8.96
C ALA A 185 45.45 62.77 8.72
N GLN A 186 46.02 62.60 7.52
CA GLN A 186 47.39 62.91 7.14
C GLN A 186 47.52 64.25 6.41
N GLU A 187 46.41 64.90 6.02
CA GLU A 187 46.40 66.20 5.35
C GLU A 187 45.96 67.36 6.28
N SER A 188 45.90 67.15 7.55
CA SER A 188 45.77 68.17 8.61
C SER A 188 46.98 68.16 9.51
#